data_5c2d91520c82407b3cbcfddb2b8848e2
#
_entry.id   5c2d91520c82407b3cbcfddb2b8848e2
#
_cell.length_a   1.000
_cell.length_b   1.000
_cell.length_c   1.000
_cell.angle_alpha   90.00
_cell.angle_beta   90.00
_cell.angle_gamma   90.00
#
_symmetry.space_group_name_H-M   'P 1'
#
loop_
_entity.id
_entity.type
_entity.pdbx_description
1 polymer ?
#
loop_
_entity_poly.entity_id
_entity_poly.type
_entity_poly.pdbx_seq_one_letter_code
_entity_poly.pdbx_strand_id
1 'polypeptide(L)'
;MRRAAWVLVLLLPCLGCASLLDVERLRETLVAERPPEAPVLTEAPPARLAAVEGLRTRSGELRSIPLRWDPVLAGDVGGYAVERATAAEGPFQRIAVLTGRFQISYRDDGNDLGSKVAARETAGDLGDGNTYFYRVRPFDSFGRLGAQLSAPEPGTTAAAPAAPEGLRGWSQLPRKVALAWEPLLDPSVSGYLVTRSPSASGTFRVIARLDGRFRNTYVDRGLGDLRVFYYRVAGVNAAGGVGEATPAVRAVTKPEPLPPTGLHVAEQGLGRNVVAWERNVERDLAGYRLFRRRSETAEDELVAEVNAETVRVADEAVEAGEVLAYSLIAFDRDGLVSNPSDDVTTTSIDYGLRATVEDDAVVLRWDESLRPEIPAVRVLRDGRFGPDELARVNASHFVHRDVGPGQTLRYRLVGLRADGSEAPASAPLEVRVPE
;
A
#
# COMPACT_ATOMS: atom_id res chain seq x y z
N MET A 1 -4.76 -15.65 20.76
CA MET A 1 -4.72 -14.60 21.80
C MET A 1 -5.91 -14.77 22.72
N ARG A 2 -5.65 -14.94 23.99
CA ARG A 2 -6.62 -15.32 25.02
C ARG A 2 -7.61 -14.19 25.26
N ARG A 3 -8.92 -14.45 25.14
CA ARG A 3 -9.98 -13.57 25.62
C ARG A 3 -10.20 -13.83 27.12
N ALA A 4 -9.87 -12.83 27.92
CA ALA A 4 -10.24 -12.80 29.33
C ALA A 4 -11.69 -12.33 29.45
N ALA A 5 -12.52 -13.15 30.08
CA ALA A 5 -13.86 -12.76 30.50
C ALA A 5 -13.75 -11.90 31.79
N TRP A 6 -14.26 -10.67 31.73
CA TRP A 6 -14.40 -9.81 32.90
C TRP A 6 -15.72 -10.13 33.60
N VAL A 7 -15.62 -10.66 34.80
CA VAL A 7 -16.75 -10.76 35.73
C VAL A 7 -16.73 -9.48 36.56
N LEU A 8 -17.78 -8.69 36.44
CA LEU A 8 -18.02 -7.47 37.23
C LEU A 8 -18.50 -7.88 38.63
N VAL A 9 -17.66 -7.74 39.66
CA VAL A 9 -18.07 -7.88 41.05
C VAL A 9 -18.42 -6.51 41.61
N LEU A 10 -19.71 -6.32 41.89
CA LEU A 10 -20.22 -5.17 42.65
C LEU A 10 -19.86 -5.37 44.14
N LEU A 11 -18.99 -4.54 44.66
CA LEU A 11 -18.70 -4.42 46.09
C LEU A 11 -19.59 -3.37 46.71
N LEU A 12 -20.46 -3.80 47.61
CA LEU A 12 -21.06 -2.98 48.67
C LEU A 12 -20.20 -3.07 49.93
N PRO A 13 -19.94 -1.98 50.65
CA PRO A 13 -19.12 -2.02 51.83
C PRO A 13 -19.97 -2.27 53.08
N CYS A 14 -19.69 -3.33 53.86
CA CYS A 14 -20.02 -3.37 55.27
C CYS A 14 -19.00 -4.23 56.05
N LEU A 15 -18.30 -3.54 56.89
CA LEU A 15 -17.67 -3.88 58.18
C LEU A 15 -17.58 -5.36 58.62
N GLY A 16 -16.36 -5.82 58.88
CA GLY A 16 -16.11 -6.90 59.83
C GLY A 16 -15.01 -7.86 59.35
N CYS A 17 -13.89 -7.86 60.03
CA CYS A 17 -12.73 -8.74 59.87
C CYS A 17 -13.08 -10.20 59.50
N ALA A 18 -12.72 -10.57 58.27
CA ALA A 18 -12.51 -11.97 57.93
C ALA A 18 -11.05 -12.14 57.51
N SER A 19 -10.36 -13.04 58.18
CA SER A 19 -8.94 -13.31 58.03
C SER A 19 -8.62 -13.88 56.66
N LEU A 20 -7.42 -13.57 56.15
CA LEU A 20 -6.83 -14.06 54.89
C LEU A 20 -6.81 -15.61 54.72
N LEU A 21 -7.18 -16.35 55.77
CA LEU A 21 -7.28 -17.82 55.79
C LEU A 21 -8.53 -18.38 55.08
N ASP A 22 -9.57 -17.56 54.83
CA ASP A 22 -10.79 -18.07 54.19
C ASP A 22 -10.71 -18.04 52.64
N VAL A 23 -9.82 -17.27 52.06
CA VAL A 23 -9.65 -17.21 50.60
C VAL A 23 -8.87 -18.45 50.09
N GLU A 24 -7.96 -19.00 50.90
CA GLU A 24 -7.27 -20.24 50.53
C GLU A 24 -8.19 -21.45 50.66
N ARG A 25 -9.07 -21.51 51.65
CA ARG A 25 -10.09 -22.56 51.76
C ARG A 25 -11.12 -22.51 50.64
N LEU A 26 -11.49 -21.34 50.15
CA LEU A 26 -12.35 -21.20 48.99
C LEU A 26 -11.62 -21.58 47.67
N ARG A 27 -10.29 -21.45 47.62
CA ARG A 27 -9.49 -21.95 46.48
C ARG A 27 -9.37 -23.49 46.49
N GLU A 28 -9.31 -24.13 47.64
CA GLU A 28 -9.28 -25.58 47.71
C GLU A 28 -10.64 -26.23 47.42
N THR A 29 -11.76 -25.53 47.65
CA THR A 29 -13.12 -26.02 47.31
C THR A 29 -13.52 -25.73 45.85
N LEU A 30 -12.75 -24.88 45.13
CA LEU A 30 -12.85 -24.64 43.68
C LEU A 30 -11.75 -25.41 42.91
N VAL A 31 -11.27 -26.53 43.42
CA VAL A 31 -10.65 -27.54 42.55
C VAL A 31 -11.75 -27.99 41.61
N ALA A 32 -11.76 -27.43 40.41
CA ALA A 32 -12.62 -27.89 39.35
C ALA A 32 -12.52 -29.41 39.32
N GLU A 33 -13.60 -30.10 39.65
CA GLU A 33 -13.66 -31.53 39.45
C GLU A 33 -13.17 -31.80 38.04
N ARG A 34 -12.04 -32.49 37.92
CA ARG A 34 -11.55 -32.92 36.62
C ARG A 34 -12.73 -33.65 35.96
N PRO A 35 -13.20 -33.22 34.79
CA PRO A 35 -14.32 -33.91 34.14
C PRO A 35 -14.00 -35.40 34.13
N PRO A 36 -14.95 -36.28 34.53
CA PRO A 36 -14.72 -37.69 34.63
C PRO A 36 -14.02 -38.18 33.37
N GLU A 37 -12.92 -38.90 33.52
CA GLU A 37 -12.17 -39.45 32.40
C GLU A 37 -13.12 -40.31 31.57
N ALA A 38 -13.16 -40.11 30.24
CA ALA A 38 -14.06 -40.89 29.39
C ALA A 38 -13.80 -42.41 29.61
N PRO A 39 -14.84 -43.21 29.80
CA PRO A 39 -14.68 -44.63 30.05
C PRO A 39 -13.90 -45.31 28.93
N VAL A 40 -13.01 -46.21 29.28
CA VAL A 40 -12.30 -47.07 28.31
C VAL A 40 -13.32 -48.04 27.71
N LEU A 41 -13.63 -47.88 26.41
CA LEU A 41 -14.61 -48.74 25.77
C LEU A 41 -13.96 -50.02 25.20
N THR A 42 -14.66 -51.16 25.39
CA THR A 42 -14.21 -52.48 24.92
C THR A 42 -15.22 -53.13 23.97
N GLU A 43 -14.70 -53.82 22.96
CA GLU A 43 -15.49 -54.49 21.95
C GLU A 43 -15.98 -55.89 22.40
N ALA A 44 -15.22 -56.60 23.16
CA ALA A 44 -15.49 -57.99 23.54
C ALA A 44 -15.34 -58.23 25.06
N PRO A 45 -16.28 -58.99 25.65
CA PRO A 45 -17.54 -59.42 25.07
C PRO A 45 -18.53 -58.28 24.92
N PRO A 46 -19.32 -58.21 23.83
CA PRO A 46 -20.27 -57.09 23.58
C PRO A 46 -21.39 -57.11 24.64
N ALA A 47 -21.88 -55.91 25.00
CA ALA A 47 -23.01 -55.76 25.88
C ALA A 47 -24.33 -56.16 25.13
N ARG A 48 -25.28 -56.77 25.90
CA ARG A 48 -26.62 -57.09 25.36
C ARG A 48 -27.54 -55.87 25.45
N LEU A 49 -27.25 -54.86 24.60
CA LEU A 49 -28.03 -53.64 24.53
C LEU A 49 -28.74 -53.56 23.18
N ALA A 50 -29.95 -52.99 23.15
CA ALA A 50 -30.68 -52.71 21.91
C ALA A 50 -29.91 -51.66 21.06
N ALA A 51 -30.11 -51.69 19.76
CA ALA A 51 -29.62 -50.66 18.87
C ALA A 51 -30.19 -49.26 19.24
N VAL A 52 -29.46 -48.20 18.94
CA VAL A 52 -30.00 -46.84 19.00
C VAL A 52 -30.96 -46.64 17.85
N GLU A 53 -32.16 -46.18 18.16
CA GLU A 53 -33.18 -45.81 17.18
C GLU A 53 -33.36 -44.30 17.08
N GLY A 54 -34.03 -43.82 16.04
CA GLY A 54 -34.36 -42.39 15.83
C GLY A 54 -33.15 -41.47 15.70
N LEU A 55 -31.98 -42.03 15.26
CA LEU A 55 -30.82 -41.18 14.91
C LEU A 55 -31.22 -40.27 13.75
N ARG A 56 -30.97 -38.98 13.94
CA ARG A 56 -31.21 -37.94 12.95
C ARG A 56 -30.15 -36.88 13.07
N THR A 57 -29.77 -36.31 11.93
CA THR A 57 -28.87 -35.18 11.78
C THR A 57 -29.64 -33.92 11.40
N ARG A 58 -29.05 -32.75 11.64
CA ARG A 58 -29.48 -31.47 11.07
C ARG A 58 -28.41 -30.93 10.14
N SER A 59 -28.73 -30.94 8.84
CA SER A 59 -27.84 -30.40 7.80
C SER A 59 -27.97 -28.88 7.66
N GLY A 60 -26.97 -28.25 6.97
CA GLY A 60 -26.98 -26.85 6.61
C GLY A 60 -26.43 -25.90 7.67
N GLU A 61 -25.81 -26.42 8.73
CA GLU A 61 -25.05 -25.56 9.67
C GLU A 61 -23.61 -25.39 9.21
N LEU A 62 -23.02 -24.21 9.53
CA LEU A 62 -21.65 -23.88 9.16
C LEU A 62 -20.68 -24.79 9.90
N ARG A 63 -19.99 -25.67 9.16
CA ARG A 63 -18.94 -26.57 9.65
C ARG A 63 -19.29 -27.31 10.94
N SER A 64 -20.59 -27.58 11.12
CA SER A 64 -21.06 -28.39 12.23
C SER A 64 -22.28 -29.20 11.85
N ILE A 65 -22.47 -30.36 12.50
CA ILE A 65 -23.61 -31.24 12.28
C ILE A 65 -24.16 -31.66 13.65
N PRO A 66 -25.30 -31.11 14.06
CA PRO A 66 -26.03 -31.59 15.23
C PRO A 66 -26.66 -32.96 14.99
N LEU A 67 -26.49 -33.84 15.97
CA LEU A 67 -27.10 -35.17 16.00
C LEU A 67 -28.04 -35.28 17.19
N ARG A 68 -29.10 -36.09 17.04
CA ARG A 68 -30.01 -36.47 18.08
C ARG A 68 -30.52 -37.89 17.84
N TRP A 69 -30.79 -38.63 18.91
CA TRP A 69 -31.35 -39.99 18.84
C TRP A 69 -32.29 -40.25 20.03
N ASP A 70 -32.95 -41.39 20.00
CA ASP A 70 -33.83 -41.78 21.06
C ASP A 70 -33.09 -42.58 22.13
N PRO A 71 -33.40 -42.40 23.45
CA PRO A 71 -32.68 -43.11 24.52
C PRO A 71 -32.96 -44.60 24.51
N VAL A 72 -31.95 -45.42 24.68
CA VAL A 72 -32.11 -46.84 24.89
C VAL A 72 -32.54 -47.06 26.35
N LEU A 73 -33.83 -47.43 26.55
CA LEU A 73 -34.43 -47.55 27.86
C LEU A 73 -34.22 -48.93 28.49
N ALA A 74 -34.06 -49.99 27.69
CA ALA A 74 -33.81 -51.35 28.15
C ALA A 74 -32.33 -51.61 28.44
N GLY A 75 -32.05 -52.38 29.50
CA GLY A 75 -30.70 -52.77 29.87
C GLY A 75 -29.93 -51.74 30.70
N ASP A 76 -28.67 -52.05 30.97
CA ASP A 76 -27.75 -51.24 31.74
C ASP A 76 -26.95 -50.33 30.80
N VAL A 77 -27.53 -49.21 30.40
CA VAL A 77 -26.88 -48.26 29.50
C VAL A 77 -26.04 -47.24 30.28
N GLY A 78 -24.71 -47.29 30.11
CA GLY A 78 -23.75 -46.32 30.65
C GLY A 78 -23.62 -45.07 29.81
N GLY A 79 -23.92 -45.17 28.47
CA GLY A 79 -23.84 -44.04 27.56
C GLY A 79 -23.78 -44.44 26.10
N TYR A 80 -23.26 -43.54 25.24
CA TYR A 80 -23.23 -43.70 23.78
C TYR A 80 -21.88 -43.34 23.20
N ALA A 81 -21.39 -44.14 22.24
CA ALA A 81 -20.27 -43.82 21.37
C ALA A 81 -20.81 -43.30 20.05
N VAL A 82 -20.36 -42.11 19.62
CA VAL A 82 -20.70 -41.50 18.33
C VAL A 82 -19.55 -41.76 17.38
N GLU A 83 -19.86 -42.24 16.21
CA GLU A 83 -18.88 -42.57 15.17
C GLU A 83 -19.24 -41.84 13.85
N ARG A 84 -18.24 -41.40 13.12
CA ARG A 84 -18.35 -40.65 11.86
C ARG A 84 -17.56 -41.34 10.75
N ALA A 85 -18.07 -41.25 9.52
CA ALA A 85 -17.38 -41.64 8.29
C ALA A 85 -17.64 -40.64 7.18
N THR A 86 -16.83 -40.67 6.14
CA THR A 86 -17.02 -39.87 4.91
C THR A 86 -17.83 -40.62 3.84
N ALA A 87 -18.12 -41.92 4.07
CA ALA A 87 -18.95 -42.77 3.22
C ALA A 87 -19.92 -43.60 4.08
N ALA A 88 -21.06 -44.00 3.52
CA ALA A 88 -22.07 -44.75 4.23
C ALA A 88 -21.55 -46.13 4.72
N GLU A 89 -20.65 -46.71 3.96
CA GLU A 89 -20.05 -48.02 4.26
C GLU A 89 -18.86 -47.91 5.24
N GLY A 90 -18.41 -46.70 5.57
CA GLY A 90 -17.24 -46.42 6.43
C GLY A 90 -15.94 -46.28 5.65
N PRO A 91 -14.80 -46.38 6.32
CA PRO A 91 -14.62 -46.75 7.72
C PRO A 91 -15.12 -45.69 8.69
N PHE A 92 -15.81 -46.13 9.77
CA PHE A 92 -16.27 -45.23 10.81
C PHE A 92 -15.20 -45.09 11.91
N GLN A 93 -15.00 -43.86 12.31
CA GLN A 93 -14.12 -43.48 13.41
C GLN A 93 -14.93 -42.92 14.58
N ARG A 94 -14.57 -43.30 15.79
CA ARG A 94 -15.21 -42.78 17.00
C ARG A 94 -14.78 -41.35 17.25
N ILE A 95 -15.77 -40.46 17.30
CA ILE A 95 -15.54 -39.01 17.49
C ILE A 95 -15.97 -38.51 18.86
N ALA A 96 -16.88 -39.24 19.55
CA ALA A 96 -17.31 -38.89 20.90
C ALA A 96 -17.67 -40.12 21.74
N VAL A 97 -17.49 -40.00 23.05
CA VAL A 97 -18.04 -40.91 24.08
C VAL A 97 -18.82 -40.08 25.09
N LEU A 98 -20.12 -40.34 25.18
CA LEU A 98 -21.06 -39.57 25.97
C LEU A 98 -21.55 -40.47 27.14
N THR A 99 -21.33 -40.08 28.37
CA THR A 99 -21.76 -40.81 29.57
C THR A 99 -23.17 -40.41 29.97
N GLY A 100 -23.98 -41.40 30.31
CA GLY A 100 -25.37 -41.21 30.70
C GLY A 100 -26.40 -41.64 29.66
N ARG A 101 -27.42 -42.40 30.09
CA ARG A 101 -28.51 -42.94 29.28
C ARG A 101 -29.31 -41.87 28.54
N PHE A 102 -29.44 -40.68 29.13
CA PHE A 102 -30.23 -39.57 28.55
C PHE A 102 -29.37 -38.50 27.85
N GLN A 103 -28.09 -38.77 27.67
CA GLN A 103 -27.23 -37.95 26.82
C GLN A 103 -27.44 -38.33 25.35
N ILE A 104 -28.51 -37.80 24.75
CA ILE A 104 -29.07 -38.23 23.46
C ILE A 104 -28.84 -37.21 22.33
N SER A 105 -27.87 -36.34 22.51
CA SER A 105 -27.53 -35.37 21.46
C SER A 105 -26.02 -35.11 21.47
N TYR A 106 -25.50 -34.83 20.30
CA TYR A 106 -24.11 -34.45 20.09
C TYR A 106 -24.04 -33.42 18.95
N ARG A 107 -23.10 -32.51 19.01
CA ARG A 107 -22.77 -31.61 17.92
C ARG A 107 -21.36 -31.90 17.45
N ASP A 108 -21.24 -32.37 16.24
CA ASP A 108 -19.96 -32.54 15.60
C ASP A 108 -19.52 -31.20 15.00
N ASP A 109 -18.41 -30.65 15.46
CA ASP A 109 -17.77 -29.44 14.99
C ASP A 109 -16.33 -29.70 14.49
N GLY A 110 -16.02 -30.97 14.24
CA GLY A 110 -14.69 -31.41 13.83
C GLY A 110 -13.68 -31.62 14.97
N ASN A 111 -14.02 -31.26 16.22
CA ASN A 111 -13.16 -31.45 17.38
C ASN A 111 -13.34 -32.84 17.97
N ASP A 112 -12.69 -33.86 17.42
CA ASP A 112 -12.80 -35.25 17.81
C ASP A 112 -12.03 -35.57 19.09
N LEU A 113 -12.55 -36.53 19.87
CA LEU A 113 -11.84 -37.07 21.07
C LEU A 113 -10.45 -37.64 20.72
N GLY A 114 -10.27 -38.14 19.51
CA GLY A 114 -9.00 -38.68 19.01
C GLY A 114 -7.89 -37.66 18.86
N SER A 115 -8.21 -36.37 18.76
CA SER A 115 -7.22 -35.31 18.58
C SER A 115 -6.35 -35.02 19.78
N LYS A 116 -6.74 -35.53 20.95
CA LYS A 116 -5.95 -35.38 22.21
C LYS A 116 -4.95 -36.50 22.47
N VAL A 117 -5.04 -37.62 21.76
CA VAL A 117 -4.25 -38.85 22.09
C VAL A 117 -3.34 -39.35 20.98
N ALA A 118 -3.59 -39.05 19.72
CA ALA A 118 -2.68 -39.47 18.62
C ALA A 118 -2.75 -38.56 17.41
N ALA A 119 -1.60 -38.00 17.07
CA ALA A 119 -1.23 -37.43 15.79
C ALA A 119 -2.24 -36.49 15.06
N ARG A 120 -1.89 -35.29 15.05
CA ARG A 120 -2.33 -34.07 14.35
C ARG A 120 -2.80 -34.15 12.89
N GLU A 121 -3.19 -35.28 12.35
CA GLU A 121 -3.46 -35.38 10.91
C GLU A 121 -4.93 -35.56 10.48
N THR A 122 -5.90 -35.71 11.40
CA THR A 122 -7.31 -35.90 11.03
C THR A 122 -8.35 -35.18 11.87
N ALA A 123 -7.98 -34.40 12.89
CA ALA A 123 -8.90 -33.48 13.56
C ALA A 123 -9.03 -32.20 12.73
N GLY A 124 -9.67 -32.29 11.60
CA GLY A 124 -9.90 -31.19 10.68
C GLY A 124 -11.33 -30.71 10.80
N ASP A 125 -11.50 -29.38 10.80
CA ASP A 125 -12.69 -28.70 10.41
C ASP A 125 -13.51 -29.51 9.39
N LEU A 126 -14.82 -29.69 9.63
CA LEU A 126 -15.71 -30.45 8.74
C LEU A 126 -15.77 -29.90 7.31
N GLY A 127 -15.23 -28.68 7.07
CA GLY A 127 -15.29 -28.02 5.80
C GLY A 127 -16.70 -27.55 5.44
N ASP A 128 -16.83 -26.93 4.29
CA ASP A 128 -18.10 -26.42 3.78
C ASP A 128 -18.66 -27.36 2.70
N GLY A 129 -19.98 -27.65 2.74
CA GLY A 129 -20.69 -28.47 1.74
C GLY A 129 -20.35 -29.96 1.80
N ASN A 130 -19.68 -30.45 2.85
CA ASN A 130 -19.30 -31.84 2.96
C ASN A 130 -20.38 -32.68 3.64
N THR A 131 -20.57 -33.89 3.15
CA THR A 131 -21.49 -34.89 3.73
C THR A 131 -20.68 -35.89 4.55
N TYR A 132 -21.16 -36.16 5.74
CA TYR A 132 -20.64 -37.17 6.66
C TYR A 132 -21.75 -38.12 7.06
N PHE A 133 -21.40 -39.35 7.42
CA PHE A 133 -22.32 -40.39 7.87
C PHE A 133 -22.04 -40.71 9.32
N TYR A 134 -23.07 -40.76 10.12
CA TYR A 134 -22.99 -40.98 11.56
C TYR A 134 -23.69 -42.26 11.96
N ARG A 135 -23.16 -42.93 12.95
CA ARG A 135 -23.80 -44.00 13.67
C ARG A 135 -23.56 -43.87 15.14
N VAL A 136 -24.49 -44.36 15.97
CA VAL A 136 -24.40 -44.29 17.42
C VAL A 136 -24.51 -45.69 17.98
N ARG A 137 -23.67 -45.99 18.94
CA ARG A 137 -23.59 -47.31 19.56
C ARG A 137 -23.68 -47.13 21.07
N PRO A 138 -24.61 -47.83 21.79
CA PRO A 138 -24.70 -47.76 23.23
C PRO A 138 -23.56 -48.56 23.89
N PHE A 139 -23.16 -48.19 25.08
CA PHE A 139 -22.29 -49.00 25.93
C PHE A 139 -22.88 -49.14 27.34
N ASP A 140 -22.49 -50.21 28.07
CA ASP A 140 -23.00 -50.46 29.41
C ASP A 140 -22.14 -49.75 30.51
N SER A 141 -22.55 -49.89 31.80
CA SER A 141 -21.84 -49.28 32.94
C SER A 141 -20.42 -49.75 33.07
N PHE A 142 -20.01 -50.87 32.47
CA PHE A 142 -18.66 -51.42 32.45
C PHE A 142 -17.82 -50.95 31.22
N GLY A 143 -18.38 -50.12 30.36
CA GLY A 143 -17.74 -49.68 29.13
C GLY A 143 -17.76 -50.68 27.97
N ARG A 144 -18.57 -51.74 28.03
CA ARG A 144 -18.68 -52.73 26.97
C ARG A 144 -19.65 -52.22 25.92
N LEU A 145 -19.22 -52.16 24.67
CA LEU A 145 -20.01 -51.68 23.54
C LEU A 145 -21.15 -52.69 23.19
N GLY A 146 -22.32 -52.18 22.88
CA GLY A 146 -23.44 -52.97 22.39
C GLY A 146 -23.10 -53.66 21.07
N ALA A 147 -23.64 -54.87 20.88
CA ALA A 147 -23.43 -55.62 19.60
C ALA A 147 -24.09 -54.96 18.40
N GLN A 148 -25.17 -54.21 18.61
CA GLN A 148 -25.99 -53.59 17.55
C GLN A 148 -25.65 -52.12 17.40
N LEU A 149 -25.59 -51.67 16.17
CA LEU A 149 -25.32 -50.28 15.77
C LEU A 149 -26.58 -49.63 15.21
N SER A 150 -26.73 -48.33 15.32
CA SER A 150 -27.74 -47.63 14.52
C SER A 150 -27.46 -47.75 13.02
N ALA A 151 -28.46 -47.56 12.19
CA ALA A 151 -28.23 -47.31 10.77
C ALA A 151 -27.40 -46.04 10.58
N PRO A 152 -26.54 -45.97 9.57
CA PRO A 152 -25.86 -44.75 9.21
C PRO A 152 -26.83 -43.64 8.79
N GLU A 153 -26.68 -42.44 9.39
CA GLU A 153 -27.50 -41.26 9.07
C GLU A 153 -26.63 -40.18 8.46
N PRO A 154 -26.93 -39.64 7.28
CA PRO A 154 -26.14 -38.59 6.64
C PRO A 154 -26.43 -37.23 7.24
N GLY A 155 -25.40 -36.39 7.31
CA GLY A 155 -25.49 -34.97 7.62
C GLY A 155 -24.54 -34.17 6.74
N THR A 156 -25.02 -33.04 6.22
CA THR A 156 -24.22 -32.19 5.31
C THR A 156 -24.04 -30.80 5.91
N THR A 157 -22.81 -30.30 5.94
CA THR A 157 -22.53 -28.94 6.35
C THR A 157 -23.06 -27.91 5.35
N ALA A 158 -23.24 -26.67 5.77
CA ALA A 158 -23.59 -25.59 4.84
C ALA A 158 -22.53 -25.45 3.73
N ALA A 159 -23.00 -25.15 2.53
CA ALA A 159 -22.11 -24.88 1.40
C ALA A 159 -21.28 -23.59 1.65
N ALA A 160 -20.11 -23.50 1.02
CA ALA A 160 -19.37 -22.25 0.93
C ALA A 160 -20.20 -21.18 0.19
N PRO A 161 -19.98 -19.88 0.47
CA PRO A 161 -20.70 -18.81 -0.23
C PRO A 161 -20.54 -18.90 -1.76
N ALA A 162 -21.58 -18.54 -2.50
CA ALA A 162 -21.47 -18.36 -3.94
C ALA A 162 -20.53 -17.21 -4.30
N ALA A 163 -20.03 -17.18 -5.54
CA ALA A 163 -19.28 -16.05 -6.04
C ALA A 163 -20.15 -14.78 -6.05
N PRO A 164 -19.66 -13.63 -5.59
CA PRO A 164 -20.37 -12.36 -5.78
C PRO A 164 -20.54 -12.05 -7.27
N GLU A 165 -21.60 -11.33 -7.62
CA GLU A 165 -21.85 -10.89 -8.99
C GLU A 165 -21.47 -9.41 -9.19
N GLY A 166 -21.45 -8.97 -10.44
CA GLY A 166 -21.33 -7.56 -10.80
C GLY A 166 -20.01 -6.89 -10.40
N LEU A 167 -18.90 -7.65 -10.21
CA LEU A 167 -17.61 -7.04 -9.91
C LEU A 167 -17.21 -6.08 -11.02
N ARG A 168 -16.91 -4.83 -10.65
CA ARG A 168 -16.42 -3.76 -11.52
C ARG A 168 -15.17 -3.14 -10.93
N GLY A 169 -14.23 -2.77 -11.81
CA GLY A 169 -13.03 -2.03 -11.47
C GLY A 169 -12.97 -0.72 -12.24
N TRP A 170 -12.80 0.40 -11.55
CA TRP A 170 -12.61 1.71 -12.19
C TRP A 170 -11.14 1.91 -12.50
N SER A 171 -10.86 2.05 -13.80
CA SER A 171 -9.54 2.37 -14.36
C SER A 171 -9.30 3.87 -14.43
N GLN A 172 -8.08 4.26 -14.79
CA GLN A 172 -7.64 5.65 -15.00
C GLN A 172 -7.77 6.53 -13.73
N LEU A 173 -7.64 5.92 -12.56
CA LEU A 173 -7.50 6.64 -11.30
C LEU A 173 -6.02 6.75 -10.93
N PRO A 174 -5.56 7.91 -10.38
CA PRO A 174 -4.16 8.10 -10.02
C PRO A 174 -3.75 7.16 -8.88
N ARG A 175 -2.79 6.28 -9.15
CA ARG A 175 -2.17 5.33 -8.18
C ARG A 175 -3.16 4.52 -7.34
N LYS A 176 -4.37 4.31 -7.86
CA LYS A 176 -5.42 3.53 -7.18
C LYS A 176 -6.36 2.87 -8.18
N VAL A 177 -7.04 1.82 -7.69
CA VAL A 177 -8.17 1.18 -8.38
C VAL A 177 -9.31 1.09 -7.38
N ALA A 178 -10.49 1.55 -7.76
CA ALA A 178 -11.72 1.34 -7.00
C ALA A 178 -12.45 0.10 -7.52
N LEU A 179 -13.02 -0.69 -6.60
CA LEU A 179 -13.78 -1.89 -6.87
C LEU A 179 -15.16 -1.79 -6.24
N ALA A 180 -16.18 -2.33 -6.91
CA ALA A 180 -17.47 -2.59 -6.32
C ALA A 180 -18.08 -3.87 -6.93
N TRP A 181 -18.96 -4.52 -6.18
CA TRP A 181 -19.67 -5.74 -6.56
C TRP A 181 -21.05 -5.77 -5.91
N GLU A 182 -21.89 -6.70 -6.31
CA GLU A 182 -23.18 -6.90 -5.68
C GLU A 182 -23.02 -7.67 -4.36
N PRO A 183 -23.60 -7.18 -3.25
CA PRO A 183 -23.47 -7.85 -1.96
C PRO A 183 -24.19 -9.19 -1.96
N LEU A 184 -23.61 -10.20 -1.34
CA LEU A 184 -24.24 -11.48 -1.12
C LEU A 184 -25.36 -11.34 -0.06
N LEU A 185 -26.55 -11.82 -0.38
CA LEU A 185 -27.72 -11.72 0.52
C LEU A 185 -27.77 -12.86 1.54
N ASP A 186 -26.99 -13.93 1.34
CA ASP A 186 -26.89 -15.06 2.25
C ASP A 186 -26.49 -14.61 3.66
N PRO A 187 -27.35 -14.88 4.70
CA PRO A 187 -27.08 -14.50 6.08
C PRO A 187 -25.81 -15.14 6.66
N SER A 188 -25.33 -16.25 6.11
CA SER A 188 -24.11 -16.93 6.54
C SER A 188 -22.84 -16.16 6.19
N VAL A 189 -22.91 -15.24 5.22
CA VAL A 189 -21.76 -14.43 4.78
C VAL A 189 -21.40 -13.40 5.83
N SER A 190 -20.16 -13.44 6.30
CA SER A 190 -19.58 -12.50 7.27
C SER A 190 -18.73 -11.42 6.64
N GLY A 191 -18.33 -11.60 5.35
CA GLY A 191 -17.45 -10.63 4.69
C GLY A 191 -16.93 -11.09 3.34
N TYR A 192 -15.85 -10.44 2.88
CA TYR A 192 -15.24 -10.71 1.57
C TYR A 192 -13.74 -10.75 1.62
N LEU A 193 -13.15 -11.54 0.73
CA LEU A 193 -11.74 -11.52 0.36
C LEU A 193 -11.59 -10.80 -0.98
N VAL A 194 -10.72 -9.78 -1.00
CA VAL A 194 -10.29 -9.13 -2.23
C VAL A 194 -8.89 -9.61 -2.58
N THR A 195 -8.73 -10.08 -3.80
CA THR A 195 -7.45 -10.60 -4.30
C THR A 195 -7.01 -9.87 -5.55
N ARG A 196 -5.70 -9.74 -5.75
CA ARG A 196 -5.06 -9.03 -6.87
C ARG A 196 -3.97 -9.89 -7.51
N SER A 197 -3.84 -9.76 -8.83
CA SER A 197 -2.73 -10.33 -9.63
C SER A 197 -2.27 -9.33 -10.69
N PRO A 198 -0.99 -9.30 -11.07
CA PRO A 198 -0.53 -8.53 -12.23
C PRO A 198 -0.92 -9.16 -13.57
N SER A 199 -1.45 -10.38 -13.58
CA SER A 199 -1.81 -11.14 -14.78
C SER A 199 -3.15 -11.84 -14.59
N ALA A 200 -3.92 -11.99 -15.68
CA ALA A 200 -5.23 -12.65 -15.67
C ALA A 200 -5.16 -14.12 -15.23
N SER A 201 -4.11 -14.82 -15.61
CA SER A 201 -3.83 -16.24 -15.31
C SER A 201 -2.80 -16.44 -14.19
N GLY A 202 -2.32 -15.34 -13.57
CA GLY A 202 -1.29 -15.41 -12.52
C GLY A 202 -1.86 -15.79 -11.15
N THR A 203 -0.97 -15.90 -10.18
CA THR A 203 -1.36 -16.13 -8.78
C THR A 203 -2.01 -14.87 -8.19
N PHE A 204 -3.23 -15.02 -7.71
CA PHE A 204 -3.96 -13.97 -7.00
C PHE A 204 -3.57 -13.97 -5.52
N ARG A 205 -3.12 -12.82 -5.03
CA ARG A 205 -2.77 -12.62 -3.62
C ARG A 205 -3.86 -11.84 -2.90
N VAL A 206 -4.17 -12.23 -1.67
CA VAL A 206 -5.10 -11.49 -0.82
C VAL A 206 -4.52 -10.12 -0.49
N ILE A 207 -5.26 -9.08 -0.83
CA ILE A 207 -4.92 -7.68 -0.54
C ILE A 207 -5.82 -7.06 0.54
N ALA A 208 -7.02 -7.61 0.73
CA ALA A 208 -7.94 -7.19 1.79
C ALA A 208 -8.86 -8.30 2.25
N ARG A 209 -9.20 -8.25 3.56
CA ARG A 209 -10.33 -8.96 4.19
C ARG A 209 -11.29 -7.89 4.68
N LEU A 210 -12.53 -7.97 4.27
CA LEU A 210 -13.57 -6.99 4.58
C LEU A 210 -14.63 -7.67 5.46
N ASP A 211 -14.89 -7.13 6.63
CA ASP A 211 -15.93 -7.63 7.52
C ASP A 211 -17.27 -6.98 7.19
N GLY A 212 -18.30 -7.78 7.18
CA GLY A 212 -19.69 -7.38 6.89
C GLY A 212 -20.12 -7.70 5.45
N ARG A 213 -21.25 -8.41 5.32
CA ARG A 213 -21.81 -8.87 4.03
C ARG A 213 -22.25 -7.73 3.10
N PHE A 214 -22.45 -6.52 3.61
CA PHE A 214 -22.81 -5.34 2.83
C PHE A 214 -21.59 -4.43 2.51
N ARG A 215 -20.38 -4.83 2.88
CA ARG A 215 -19.12 -4.16 2.51
C ARG A 215 -18.73 -4.57 1.09
N ASN A 216 -19.37 -3.99 0.12
CA ASN A 216 -19.29 -4.35 -1.28
C ASN A 216 -18.43 -3.39 -2.13
N THR A 217 -17.57 -2.62 -1.49
CA THR A 217 -16.62 -1.71 -2.16
C THR A 217 -15.23 -1.80 -1.54
N TYR A 218 -14.22 -1.59 -2.36
CA TYR A 218 -12.83 -1.52 -1.91
C TYR A 218 -12.02 -0.58 -2.79
N VAL A 219 -11.05 0.12 -2.22
CA VAL A 219 -10.10 0.96 -2.97
C VAL A 219 -8.68 0.49 -2.70
N ASP A 220 -8.08 -0.10 -3.72
CA ASP A 220 -6.66 -0.46 -3.74
C ASP A 220 -5.83 0.80 -4.01
N ARG A 221 -4.90 1.13 -3.12
CA ARG A 221 -4.11 2.37 -3.12
C ARG A 221 -2.62 2.07 -3.14
N GLY A 222 -1.80 3.11 -3.40
CA GLY A 222 -0.34 2.99 -3.41
C GLY A 222 0.17 2.17 -4.59
N LEU A 223 -0.58 2.17 -5.68
CA LEU A 223 -0.20 1.52 -6.93
C LEU A 223 0.72 2.44 -7.73
N GLY A 224 1.57 1.86 -8.60
CA GLY A 224 2.34 2.64 -9.58
C GLY A 224 1.45 3.19 -10.69
N ASP A 225 2.00 4.10 -11.47
CA ASP A 225 1.32 4.72 -12.60
C ASP A 225 1.34 3.78 -13.82
N LEU A 226 0.33 3.84 -14.68
CA LEU A 226 0.13 3.00 -15.87
C LEU A 226 0.26 1.48 -15.57
N ARG A 227 -0.14 1.03 -14.39
CA ARG A 227 -0.06 -0.39 -14.01
C ARG A 227 -1.37 -1.12 -14.29
N VAL A 228 -1.24 -2.32 -14.84
CA VAL A 228 -2.37 -3.24 -15.08
C VAL A 228 -2.46 -4.20 -13.91
N PHE A 229 -3.68 -4.35 -13.37
CA PHE A 229 -4.00 -5.32 -12.33
C PHE A 229 -5.28 -6.06 -12.65
N TYR A 230 -5.39 -7.26 -12.13
CA TYR A 230 -6.56 -8.12 -12.19
C TYR A 230 -7.06 -8.40 -10.78
N TYR A 231 -8.36 -8.29 -10.58
CA TYR A 231 -8.98 -8.42 -9.26
C TYR A 231 -10.04 -9.50 -9.28
N ARG A 232 -10.16 -10.21 -8.15
CA ARG A 232 -11.25 -11.13 -7.86
C ARG A 232 -11.75 -10.88 -6.44
N VAL A 233 -13.00 -11.20 -6.20
CA VAL A 233 -13.65 -11.12 -4.89
C VAL A 233 -14.34 -12.44 -4.60
N ALA A 234 -14.18 -12.92 -3.36
CA ALA A 234 -14.87 -14.12 -2.86
C ALA A 234 -15.60 -13.79 -1.56
N GLY A 235 -16.78 -14.37 -1.37
CA GLY A 235 -17.50 -14.30 -0.10
C GLY A 235 -16.83 -15.15 0.97
N VAL A 236 -16.95 -14.76 2.24
CA VAL A 236 -16.46 -15.50 3.40
C VAL A 236 -17.60 -15.70 4.37
N ASN A 237 -17.86 -16.95 4.82
CA ASN A 237 -18.88 -17.23 5.81
C ASN A 237 -18.39 -17.02 7.25
N ALA A 238 -19.31 -17.05 8.22
CA ALA A 238 -18.99 -16.81 9.63
C ALA A 238 -18.04 -17.86 10.25
N ALA A 239 -17.91 -19.06 9.64
CA ALA A 239 -16.96 -20.09 10.04
C ALA A 239 -15.58 -19.93 9.36
N GLY A 240 -15.40 -18.88 8.54
CA GLY A 240 -14.15 -18.63 7.80
C GLY A 240 -14.03 -19.38 6.47
N GLY A 241 -15.08 -20.09 6.03
CA GLY A 241 -15.14 -20.74 4.73
C GLY A 241 -15.13 -19.69 3.61
N VAL A 242 -14.25 -19.88 2.64
CA VAL A 242 -14.11 -18.99 1.48
C VAL A 242 -14.82 -19.63 0.30
N GLY A 243 -15.75 -18.90 -0.28
CA GLY A 243 -16.49 -19.32 -1.44
C GLY A 243 -15.74 -19.16 -2.75
N GLU A 244 -16.45 -19.41 -3.85
CA GLU A 244 -15.88 -19.19 -5.16
C GLU A 244 -15.58 -17.71 -5.41
N ALA A 245 -14.48 -17.45 -6.11
CA ALA A 245 -14.12 -16.09 -6.50
C ALA A 245 -14.80 -15.70 -7.82
N THR A 246 -15.11 -14.41 -7.95
CA THR A 246 -15.60 -13.83 -9.21
C THR A 246 -14.63 -14.11 -10.37
N PRO A 247 -15.09 -14.03 -11.62
CA PRO A 247 -14.22 -13.84 -12.76
C PRO A 247 -13.28 -12.64 -12.53
N ALA A 248 -12.09 -12.69 -13.11
CA ALA A 248 -11.12 -11.61 -12.94
C ALA A 248 -11.54 -10.35 -13.73
N VAL A 249 -11.53 -9.20 -13.05
CA VAL A 249 -11.74 -7.89 -13.67
C VAL A 249 -10.40 -7.18 -13.83
N ARG A 250 -10.12 -6.70 -15.06
CA ARG A 250 -8.94 -5.91 -15.39
C ARG A 250 -9.17 -4.44 -15.06
N ALA A 251 -8.19 -3.81 -14.41
CA ALA A 251 -8.15 -2.37 -14.22
C ALA A 251 -6.73 -1.84 -14.45
N VAL A 252 -6.64 -0.58 -14.87
CA VAL A 252 -5.38 0.10 -15.18
C VAL A 252 -5.33 1.42 -14.42
N THR A 253 -4.25 1.71 -13.73
CA THR A 253 -4.04 3.01 -13.11
C THR A 253 -3.78 4.08 -14.16
N LYS A 254 -4.02 5.35 -13.81
CA LYS A 254 -3.77 6.49 -14.68
C LYS A 254 -2.28 6.55 -15.06
N PRO A 255 -1.94 6.88 -16.33
CA PRO A 255 -0.57 7.17 -16.73
C PRO A 255 -0.08 8.50 -16.14
N GLU A 256 1.22 8.66 -16.04
CA GLU A 256 1.87 9.97 -15.88
C GLU A 256 1.66 10.82 -17.13
N PRO A 257 1.75 12.17 -17.05
CA PRO A 257 1.84 13.02 -18.23
C PRO A 257 3.05 12.64 -19.11
N LEU A 258 2.96 12.92 -20.38
CA LEU A 258 4.10 12.76 -21.29
C LEU A 258 5.21 13.78 -20.94
N PRO A 259 6.50 13.43 -21.13
CA PRO A 259 7.57 14.40 -21.01
C PRO A 259 7.32 15.57 -21.99
N PRO A 260 7.55 16.83 -21.57
CA PRO A 260 7.44 17.96 -22.46
C PRO A 260 8.45 17.86 -23.62
N THR A 261 8.05 18.36 -24.79
CA THR A 261 8.88 18.36 -26.01
C THR A 261 9.17 19.78 -26.50
N GLY A 262 10.13 19.92 -27.41
CA GLY A 262 10.44 21.19 -28.05
C GLY A 262 11.04 22.22 -27.11
N LEU A 263 11.62 21.81 -25.95
CA LEU A 263 12.32 22.73 -25.05
C LEU A 263 13.49 23.40 -25.80
N HIS A 264 13.57 24.73 -25.76
CA HIS A 264 14.64 25.49 -26.38
C HIS A 264 14.78 26.88 -25.72
N VAL A 265 15.94 27.49 -25.86
CA VAL A 265 16.15 28.89 -25.49
C VAL A 265 15.68 29.76 -26.66
N ALA A 266 14.57 30.45 -26.48
CA ALA A 266 13.93 31.28 -27.54
C ALA A 266 14.55 32.65 -27.66
N GLU A 267 14.97 33.25 -26.55
CA GLU A 267 15.60 34.58 -26.51
C GLU A 267 16.70 34.58 -25.43
N GLN A 268 17.77 35.32 -25.70
CA GLN A 268 18.85 35.57 -24.76
C GLN A 268 19.12 37.06 -24.64
N GLY A 269 19.33 37.51 -23.42
CA GLY A 269 19.78 38.85 -23.08
C GLY A 269 20.79 38.80 -21.95
N LEU A 270 21.39 39.92 -21.63
CA LEU A 270 22.35 40.02 -20.56
C LEU A 270 21.63 39.81 -19.19
N GLY A 271 21.92 38.69 -18.55
CA GLY A 271 21.26 38.30 -17.28
C GLY A 271 19.88 37.69 -17.45
N ARG A 272 19.50 37.31 -18.68
CA ARG A 272 18.17 36.77 -18.93
C ARG A 272 18.19 35.74 -20.07
N ASN A 273 17.56 34.60 -19.85
CA ASN A 273 17.21 33.65 -20.90
C ASN A 273 15.68 33.45 -20.92
N VAL A 274 15.08 33.44 -22.12
CA VAL A 274 13.69 33.03 -22.29
C VAL A 274 13.68 31.62 -22.82
N VAL A 275 13.14 30.72 -22.04
CA VAL A 275 12.99 29.30 -22.38
C VAL A 275 11.57 29.05 -22.81
N ALA A 276 11.39 28.34 -23.93
CA ALA A 276 10.07 28.00 -24.50
C ALA A 276 10.01 26.52 -24.85
N TRP A 277 8.81 26.00 -24.99
CA TRP A 277 8.54 24.57 -25.26
C TRP A 277 7.22 24.38 -25.99
N GLU A 278 6.98 23.16 -26.46
CA GLU A 278 5.72 22.77 -27.07
C GLU A 278 4.71 22.39 -26.00
N ARG A 279 3.45 22.74 -26.17
CA ARG A 279 2.37 22.41 -25.26
C ARG A 279 2.06 20.92 -25.30
N ASN A 280 1.96 20.28 -24.15
CA ASN A 280 1.45 18.93 -24.01
C ASN A 280 -0.04 18.85 -24.42
N VAL A 281 -0.45 17.65 -24.86
CA VAL A 281 -1.80 17.41 -25.41
C VAL A 281 -2.82 16.93 -24.37
N GLU A 282 -2.38 16.58 -23.16
CA GLU A 282 -3.21 16.04 -22.09
C GLU A 282 -4.19 17.11 -21.57
N ARG A 283 -5.48 16.74 -21.50
CA ARG A 283 -6.56 17.65 -21.08
C ARG A 283 -6.58 17.98 -19.59
N ASP A 284 -5.96 17.15 -18.79
CA ASP A 284 -5.90 17.24 -17.33
C ASP A 284 -4.57 17.74 -16.81
N LEU A 285 -3.71 18.21 -17.72
CA LEU A 285 -2.47 18.89 -17.35
C LEU A 285 -2.77 20.09 -16.44
N ALA A 286 -2.01 20.23 -15.35
CA ALA A 286 -2.08 21.36 -14.45
C ALA A 286 -1.02 22.41 -14.78
N GLY A 287 0.19 22.00 -15.19
CA GLY A 287 1.26 22.91 -15.51
C GLY A 287 2.62 22.27 -15.75
N TYR A 288 3.63 23.12 -15.66
CA TYR A 288 5.03 22.77 -15.88
C TYR A 288 5.91 23.32 -14.77
N ARG A 289 7.04 22.64 -14.52
CA ARG A 289 8.15 23.13 -13.70
C ARG A 289 9.39 23.19 -14.55
N LEU A 290 9.95 24.39 -14.69
CA LEU A 290 11.21 24.62 -15.37
C LEU A 290 12.34 24.60 -14.34
N PHE A 291 13.34 23.79 -14.60
CA PHE A 291 14.54 23.68 -13.79
C PHE A 291 15.74 24.20 -14.57
N ARG A 292 16.73 24.67 -13.80
CA ARG A 292 18.03 25.09 -14.28
C ARG A 292 19.13 24.36 -13.51
N ARG A 293 20.18 23.96 -14.22
CA ARG A 293 21.39 23.36 -13.63
C ARG A 293 22.62 24.15 -14.11
N ARG A 294 23.48 24.58 -13.16
CA ARG A 294 24.64 25.43 -13.42
C ARG A 294 25.93 24.65 -13.74
N SER A 295 25.97 23.36 -13.45
CA SER A 295 27.05 22.45 -13.80
C SER A 295 26.55 21.02 -13.78
N GLU A 296 27.29 20.08 -14.37
CA GLU A 296 26.89 18.66 -14.39
C GLU A 296 26.73 18.05 -12.97
N THR A 297 27.41 18.59 -11.97
CA THR A 297 27.37 18.13 -10.58
C THR A 297 26.46 18.96 -9.67
N ALA A 298 25.88 20.03 -10.17
CA ALA A 298 24.95 20.87 -9.40
C ALA A 298 23.56 20.24 -9.33
N GLU A 299 22.83 20.54 -8.26
CA GLU A 299 21.43 20.20 -8.15
C GLU A 299 20.57 21.06 -9.10
N ASP A 300 19.42 20.51 -9.52
CA ASP A 300 18.45 21.24 -10.33
C ASP A 300 17.75 22.31 -9.49
N GLU A 301 17.85 23.57 -9.91
CA GLU A 301 17.18 24.72 -9.29
C GLU A 301 15.84 24.97 -9.97
N LEU A 302 14.75 25.09 -9.22
CA LEU A 302 13.45 25.47 -9.75
C LEU A 302 13.48 26.95 -10.18
N VAL A 303 13.34 27.19 -11.48
CA VAL A 303 13.21 28.54 -12.07
C VAL A 303 11.78 29.04 -11.94
N ALA A 304 10.81 28.21 -12.34
CA ALA A 304 9.40 28.58 -12.29
C ALA A 304 8.47 27.34 -12.26
N GLU A 305 7.32 27.51 -11.61
CA GLU A 305 6.15 26.65 -11.77
C GLU A 305 5.05 27.47 -12.44
N VAL A 306 4.51 26.96 -13.56
CA VAL A 306 3.55 27.67 -14.38
C VAL A 306 2.36 26.77 -14.75
N ASN A 307 1.24 27.39 -15.12
CA ASN A 307 0.04 26.66 -15.55
C ASN A 307 0.22 26.02 -16.95
N ALA A 308 -0.73 25.15 -17.33
CA ALA A 308 -0.72 24.40 -18.57
C ALA A 308 -0.81 25.24 -19.85
N GLU A 309 -1.26 26.51 -19.76
CA GLU A 309 -1.37 27.43 -20.90
C GLU A 309 -0.04 28.16 -21.19
N THR A 310 0.86 28.21 -20.21
CA THR A 310 2.16 28.86 -20.30
C THR A 310 3.15 27.94 -20.99
N VAL A 311 3.75 28.41 -22.08
CA VAL A 311 4.73 27.66 -22.88
C VAL A 311 6.06 28.40 -23.02
N ARG A 312 6.26 29.45 -22.25
CA ARG A 312 7.54 30.18 -22.17
C ARG A 312 7.71 30.84 -20.81
N VAL A 313 8.94 30.90 -20.34
CA VAL A 313 9.34 31.51 -19.05
C VAL A 313 10.66 32.27 -19.24
N ALA A 314 10.75 33.42 -18.62
CA ALA A 314 12.02 34.14 -18.49
C ALA A 314 12.74 33.69 -17.20
N ASP A 315 13.98 33.27 -17.35
CA ASP A 315 14.95 33.12 -16.26
C ASP A 315 15.77 34.41 -16.16
N GLU A 316 15.52 35.19 -15.12
CA GLU A 316 16.18 36.50 -14.91
C GLU A 316 17.34 36.43 -13.90
N ALA A 317 17.68 35.21 -13.44
CA ALA A 317 18.76 34.99 -12.49
C ALA A 317 19.98 34.30 -13.16
N VAL A 318 20.37 34.80 -14.32
CA VAL A 318 21.43 34.26 -15.15
C VAL A 318 22.66 35.16 -15.04
N GLU A 319 23.83 34.56 -14.82
CA GLU A 319 25.10 35.33 -14.83
C GLU A 319 25.65 35.47 -16.25
N ALA A 320 26.46 36.50 -16.49
CA ALA A 320 27.04 36.73 -17.81
C ALA A 320 28.08 35.65 -18.15
N GLY A 321 27.94 35.00 -19.31
CA GLY A 321 28.86 33.96 -19.78
C GLY A 321 28.70 32.61 -19.07
N GLU A 322 27.62 32.42 -18.33
CA GLU A 322 27.36 31.19 -17.59
C GLU A 322 26.87 30.08 -18.50
N VAL A 323 27.35 28.84 -18.32
CA VAL A 323 26.84 27.64 -18.98
C VAL A 323 25.73 27.05 -18.13
N LEU A 324 24.55 26.93 -18.73
CA LEU A 324 23.34 26.48 -18.07
C LEU A 324 22.69 25.32 -18.87
N ALA A 325 22.15 24.36 -18.14
CA ALA A 325 21.25 23.35 -18.69
C ALA A 325 19.84 23.58 -18.13
N TYR A 326 18.86 23.58 -19.01
CA TYR A 326 17.44 23.65 -18.64
C TYR A 326 16.76 22.32 -18.88
N SER A 327 15.90 21.90 -17.94
CA SER A 327 15.01 20.77 -18.07
C SER A 327 13.59 21.14 -17.64
N LEU A 328 12.59 20.43 -18.14
CA LEU A 328 11.20 20.74 -17.93
C LEU A 328 10.43 19.47 -17.59
N ILE A 329 9.58 19.52 -16.56
CA ILE A 329 8.62 18.46 -16.26
C ILE A 329 7.19 19.00 -16.40
N ALA A 330 6.27 18.11 -16.80
CA ALA A 330 4.85 18.36 -16.78
C ALA A 330 4.22 17.73 -15.53
N PHE A 331 3.17 18.33 -15.00
CA PHE A 331 2.38 17.74 -13.92
C PHE A 331 0.88 17.92 -14.16
N ASP A 332 0.09 16.94 -13.71
CA ASP A 332 -1.36 16.96 -13.89
C ASP A 332 -2.10 17.41 -12.63
N ARG A 333 -3.43 17.50 -12.73
CA ARG A 333 -4.33 17.93 -11.64
C ARG A 333 -4.42 16.92 -10.49
N ASP A 334 -3.99 15.68 -10.72
CA ASP A 334 -3.93 14.62 -9.72
C ASP A 334 -2.56 14.53 -9.03
N GLY A 335 -1.60 15.38 -9.44
CA GLY A 335 -0.25 15.44 -8.90
C GLY A 335 0.70 14.37 -9.45
N LEU A 336 0.34 13.72 -10.59
CA LEU A 336 1.28 12.88 -11.31
C LEU A 336 2.24 13.76 -12.09
N VAL A 337 3.50 13.33 -12.17
CA VAL A 337 4.59 14.10 -12.75
C VAL A 337 5.23 13.28 -13.86
N SER A 338 5.52 13.92 -14.98
CA SER A 338 6.22 13.29 -16.11
C SER A 338 7.69 13.01 -15.79
N ASN A 339 8.32 12.17 -16.61
CA ASN A 339 9.77 12.23 -16.75
C ASN A 339 10.18 13.62 -17.27
N PRO A 340 11.42 14.09 -16.95
CA PRO A 340 11.91 15.35 -17.51
C PRO A 340 12.05 15.29 -19.03
N SER A 341 11.99 16.47 -19.67
CA SER A 341 12.42 16.64 -21.05
C SER A 341 13.91 16.34 -21.20
N ASP A 342 14.36 16.24 -22.44
CA ASP A 342 15.81 16.35 -22.73
C ASP A 342 16.33 17.70 -22.25
N ASP A 343 17.60 17.72 -21.79
CA ASP A 343 18.28 18.93 -21.36
C ASP A 343 18.61 19.82 -22.56
N VAL A 344 18.42 21.13 -22.37
CA VAL A 344 18.85 22.14 -23.32
C VAL A 344 20.00 22.94 -22.70
N THR A 345 21.20 22.71 -23.21
CA THR A 345 22.40 23.43 -22.74
C THR A 345 22.60 24.71 -23.56
N THR A 346 22.90 25.80 -22.88
CA THR A 346 23.21 27.09 -23.49
C THR A 346 24.28 27.83 -22.71
N THR A 347 24.98 28.72 -23.40
CA THR A 347 25.85 29.73 -22.72
C THR A 347 25.13 31.06 -22.77
N SER A 348 24.95 31.68 -21.62
CA SER A 348 24.34 33.02 -21.52
C SER A 348 25.21 34.08 -22.19
N ILE A 349 24.57 35.17 -22.61
CA ILE A 349 25.29 36.30 -23.20
C ILE A 349 26.24 36.87 -22.17
N ASP A 350 27.45 37.18 -22.62
CA ASP A 350 28.48 37.93 -21.86
C ASP A 350 28.82 39.27 -22.56
N TYR A 351 29.65 40.04 -21.92
CA TYR A 351 30.05 41.33 -22.46
C TYR A 351 31.07 41.24 -23.61
N GLY A 352 31.69 40.09 -23.87
CA GLY A 352 32.81 39.96 -24.79
C GLY A 352 33.98 40.85 -24.42
N LEU A 353 34.22 41.06 -23.10
CA LEU A 353 35.25 41.96 -22.56
C LEU A 353 36.64 41.48 -22.94
N ARG A 354 37.40 42.38 -23.59
CA ARG A 354 38.78 42.18 -24.02
C ARG A 354 39.59 43.39 -23.60
N ALA A 355 40.91 43.18 -23.40
CA ALA A 355 41.85 44.24 -23.08
C ALA A 355 43.06 44.16 -24.01
N THR A 356 43.60 45.34 -24.38
CA THR A 356 44.94 45.52 -24.95
C THR A 356 45.69 46.49 -24.07
N VAL A 357 47.00 46.32 -24.01
CA VAL A 357 47.89 47.30 -23.36
C VAL A 357 48.59 48.07 -24.48
N GLU A 358 48.34 49.37 -24.55
CA GLU A 358 48.89 50.29 -25.54
C GLU A 358 49.60 51.42 -24.83
N ASP A 359 50.94 51.57 -25.04
CA ASP A 359 51.78 52.47 -24.31
C ASP A 359 51.64 52.28 -22.78
N ASP A 360 51.29 53.30 -22.02
CA ASP A 360 51.08 53.28 -20.57
C ASP A 360 49.61 53.20 -20.19
N ALA A 361 48.75 52.59 -21.06
CA ALA A 361 47.30 52.50 -20.84
C ALA A 361 46.74 51.08 -21.11
N VAL A 362 45.70 50.69 -20.36
CA VAL A 362 44.86 49.53 -20.68
C VAL A 362 43.62 49.97 -21.41
N VAL A 363 43.45 49.48 -22.64
CA VAL A 363 42.26 49.72 -23.46
C VAL A 363 41.32 48.54 -23.32
N LEU A 364 40.20 48.76 -22.67
CA LEU A 364 39.11 47.79 -22.55
C LEU A 364 38.14 47.96 -23.72
N ARG A 365 37.70 46.87 -24.32
CA ARG A 365 36.68 46.83 -25.40
C ARG A 365 35.67 45.72 -25.05
N TRP A 366 34.42 45.96 -25.45
CA TRP A 366 33.30 44.99 -25.28
C TRP A 366 32.36 45.03 -26.46
N ASP A 367 31.42 44.10 -26.46
CA ASP A 367 30.51 43.91 -27.62
C ASP A 367 29.56 45.11 -27.77
N GLU A 368 29.64 45.78 -28.87
CA GLU A 368 28.75 46.92 -29.24
C GLU A 368 27.33 46.49 -29.49
N SER A 369 27.08 45.22 -29.84
CA SER A 369 25.75 44.71 -30.12
C SER A 369 24.85 44.74 -28.88
N LEU A 370 25.40 44.83 -27.68
CA LEU A 370 24.69 44.98 -26.42
C LEU A 370 24.09 46.36 -26.16
N ARG A 371 24.48 47.39 -26.94
CA ARG A 371 24.03 48.78 -26.75
C ARG A 371 22.53 49.02 -26.73
N PRO A 372 21.73 48.34 -27.54
CA PRO A 372 20.26 48.46 -27.44
C PRO A 372 19.70 48.03 -26.06
N GLU A 373 20.31 47.05 -25.43
CA GLU A 373 19.93 46.54 -24.12
C GLU A 373 20.56 47.30 -22.96
N ILE A 374 21.87 47.66 -23.10
CA ILE A 374 22.68 48.37 -22.10
C ILE A 374 23.31 49.61 -22.72
N PRO A 375 22.60 50.74 -22.79
CA PRO A 375 23.09 51.97 -23.41
C PRO A 375 24.33 52.57 -22.68
N ALA A 376 24.59 52.19 -21.44
CA ALA A 376 25.74 52.60 -20.66
C ALA A 376 26.35 51.44 -19.89
N VAL A 377 27.65 51.55 -19.59
CA VAL A 377 28.39 50.51 -18.87
C VAL A 377 29.23 51.20 -17.78
N ARG A 378 29.19 50.65 -16.56
CA ARG A 378 30.11 50.95 -15.48
C ARG A 378 31.35 50.09 -15.67
N VAL A 379 32.51 50.71 -15.68
CA VAL A 379 33.82 50.05 -15.68
C VAL A 379 34.33 49.99 -14.27
N LEU A 380 34.52 48.78 -13.75
CA LEU A 380 35.01 48.54 -12.39
C LEU A 380 36.40 47.94 -12.44
N ARG A 381 37.24 48.27 -11.44
CA ARG A 381 38.51 47.62 -11.16
C ARG A 381 38.45 46.96 -9.78
N ASP A 382 38.84 45.72 -9.69
CA ASP A 382 38.91 45.01 -8.40
C ASP A 382 40.04 45.62 -7.55
N GLY A 383 39.67 46.28 -6.46
CA GLY A 383 40.59 46.86 -5.49
C GLY A 383 40.73 45.99 -4.23
N ARG A 384 41.62 46.40 -3.29
CA ARG A 384 41.86 45.65 -2.04
C ARG A 384 40.66 45.58 -1.09
N PHE A 385 39.74 46.53 -1.21
CA PHE A 385 38.55 46.64 -0.33
C PHE A 385 37.22 46.47 -1.07
N GLY A 386 37.28 46.02 -2.31
CA GLY A 386 36.13 45.86 -3.21
C GLY A 386 36.38 46.52 -4.58
N PRO A 387 35.39 46.40 -5.50
CA PRO A 387 35.53 47.00 -6.82
C PRO A 387 35.39 48.53 -6.77
N ASP A 388 36.40 49.22 -7.36
CA ASP A 388 36.40 50.67 -7.56
C ASP A 388 35.75 50.99 -8.91
N GLU A 389 34.81 51.93 -8.96
CA GLU A 389 34.25 52.45 -10.22
C GLU A 389 35.24 53.42 -10.88
N LEU A 390 35.75 53.05 -12.03
CA LEU A 390 36.65 53.91 -12.82
C LEU A 390 35.90 54.89 -13.68
N ALA A 391 34.82 54.48 -14.28
CA ALA A 391 34.02 55.31 -15.19
C ALA A 391 32.64 54.76 -15.45
N ARG A 392 31.74 55.63 -15.94
CA ARG A 392 30.47 55.27 -16.64
C ARG A 392 30.60 55.78 -18.09
N VAL A 393 30.43 54.87 -19.03
CA VAL A 393 30.63 55.17 -20.42
C VAL A 393 29.46 54.72 -21.29
N ASN A 394 29.14 55.52 -22.28
CA ASN A 394 28.12 55.22 -23.32
C ASN A 394 28.79 54.78 -24.64
N ALA A 395 29.97 54.18 -24.56
CA ALA A 395 30.76 53.68 -25.67
C ALA A 395 31.04 52.17 -25.47
N SER A 396 31.57 51.51 -26.50
CA SER A 396 32.00 50.10 -26.44
C SER A 396 33.48 49.93 -26.06
N HIS A 397 34.13 51.00 -25.56
CA HIS A 397 35.50 50.98 -25.09
C HIS A 397 35.73 51.97 -23.95
N PHE A 398 36.79 51.72 -23.20
CA PHE A 398 37.30 52.60 -22.15
C PHE A 398 38.85 52.52 -22.08
N VAL A 399 39.50 53.64 -21.84
CA VAL A 399 40.95 53.73 -21.75
C VAL A 399 41.36 54.10 -20.30
N HIS A 400 42.01 53.17 -19.61
CA HIS A 400 42.56 53.38 -18.27
C HIS A 400 44.02 53.75 -18.41
N ARG A 401 44.37 55.03 -18.16
CA ARG A 401 45.72 55.60 -18.37
C ARG A 401 46.57 55.59 -17.12
N ASP A 402 46.02 55.38 -15.95
CA ASP A 402 46.73 55.42 -14.67
C ASP A 402 47.20 54.04 -14.24
N VAL A 403 48.06 53.43 -15.07
CA VAL A 403 48.55 52.06 -14.89
C VAL A 403 50.06 52.06 -14.88
N GLY A 404 50.66 51.35 -13.93
CA GLY A 404 52.16 51.26 -13.79
C GLY A 404 52.64 49.94 -14.44
N PRO A 405 53.94 49.93 -14.86
CA PRO A 405 54.56 48.71 -15.38
C PRO A 405 54.62 47.61 -14.33
N GLY A 406 54.44 46.35 -14.79
CA GLY A 406 54.40 45.13 -13.95
C GLY A 406 53.18 44.94 -13.13
N GLN A 407 52.17 45.82 -13.17
CA GLN A 407 50.91 45.69 -12.43
C GLN A 407 50.02 44.61 -13.05
N THR A 408 49.34 43.86 -12.16
CA THR A 408 48.21 42.97 -12.56
C THR A 408 46.91 43.60 -12.10
N LEU A 409 46.04 43.93 -13.04
CA LEU A 409 44.78 44.61 -12.83
C LEU A 409 43.62 43.67 -13.22
N ARG A 410 42.53 43.75 -12.46
CA ARG A 410 41.31 42.99 -12.78
C ARG A 410 40.18 43.96 -13.01
N TYR A 411 39.48 43.77 -14.16
CA TYR A 411 38.39 44.62 -14.59
C TYR A 411 37.10 43.82 -14.68
N ARG A 412 35.98 44.49 -14.39
CA ARG A 412 34.65 44.02 -14.62
C ARG A 412 33.78 45.10 -15.24
N LEU A 413 32.77 44.69 -15.99
CA LEU A 413 31.77 45.58 -16.53
C LEU A 413 30.40 45.28 -15.88
N VAL A 414 29.62 46.32 -15.62
CA VAL A 414 28.24 46.26 -15.24
C VAL A 414 27.43 47.13 -16.20
N GLY A 415 26.56 46.49 -16.97
CA GLY A 415 25.66 47.18 -17.89
C GLY A 415 24.55 47.92 -17.13
N LEU A 416 24.23 49.12 -17.65
CA LEU A 416 23.11 49.92 -17.14
C LEU A 416 21.99 49.90 -18.20
N ARG A 417 20.83 49.39 -17.87
CA ARG A 417 19.65 49.39 -18.74
C ARG A 417 19.02 50.79 -18.83
N ALA A 418 18.15 50.99 -19.77
CA ALA A 418 17.50 52.28 -19.99
C ALA A 418 16.59 52.74 -18.80
N ASP A 419 16.10 51.81 -18.00
CA ASP A 419 15.37 52.06 -16.76
C ASP A 419 16.26 52.34 -15.53
N GLY A 420 17.55 52.30 -15.73
CA GLY A 420 18.56 52.51 -14.66
C GLY A 420 18.91 51.27 -13.85
N SER A 421 18.28 50.11 -14.15
CA SER A 421 18.63 48.85 -13.52
C SER A 421 20.00 48.34 -13.98
N GLU A 422 20.70 47.58 -13.12
CA GLU A 422 21.99 46.98 -13.46
C GLU A 422 21.78 45.58 -14.07
N ALA A 423 22.56 45.26 -15.10
CA ALA A 423 22.72 43.91 -15.60
C ALA A 423 23.77 43.18 -14.76
N PRO A 424 23.81 41.82 -14.75
CA PRO A 424 24.87 41.08 -14.07
C PRO A 424 26.27 41.55 -14.50
N ALA A 425 27.21 41.53 -13.55
CA ALA A 425 28.61 41.89 -13.86
C ALA A 425 29.23 40.85 -14.79
N SER A 426 30.18 41.32 -15.64
CA SER A 426 31.03 40.40 -16.41
C SER A 426 31.88 39.53 -15.50
N ALA A 427 32.37 38.40 -16.00
CA ALA A 427 33.52 37.73 -15.40
C ALA A 427 34.71 38.70 -15.28
N PRO A 428 35.57 38.59 -14.25
CA PRO A 428 36.72 39.43 -14.12
C PRO A 428 37.74 39.12 -15.21
N LEU A 429 38.20 40.18 -15.91
CA LEU A 429 39.28 40.10 -16.87
C LEU A 429 40.58 40.54 -16.20
N GLU A 430 41.56 39.63 -16.09
CA GLU A 430 42.87 39.94 -15.58
C GLU A 430 43.80 40.45 -16.69
N VAL A 431 44.43 41.57 -16.47
CA VAL A 431 45.37 42.23 -17.41
C VAL A 431 46.67 42.47 -16.72
N ARG A 432 47.75 41.96 -17.31
CA ARG A 432 49.13 42.24 -16.84
C ARG A 432 49.73 43.32 -17.73
N VAL A 433 50.15 44.42 -17.09
CA VAL A 433 50.89 45.51 -17.77
C VAL A 433 52.33 45.06 -17.91
N PRO A 434 52.94 45.16 -19.13
CA PRO A 434 54.36 44.84 -19.33
C PRO A 434 55.26 45.68 -18.45
N GLU A 435 56.52 45.17 -18.18
CA GLU A 435 57.54 45.88 -17.40
C GLU A 435 58.14 47.01 -18.24
#